data_a9a4e5d4ed8c9d98e006aabec35afa72
#
_entry.id   a9a4e5d4ed8c9d98e006aabec35afa72
#
_cell.length_a   1.000
_cell.length_b   1.000
_cell.length_c   1.000
_cell.angle_alpha   90.00
_cell.angle_beta   90.00
_cell.angle_gamma   90.00
#
_symmetry.space_group_name_H-M   'P 1'
#
loop_
_entity.id
_entity.type
_entity.pdbx_description
1 polymer ?
#
loop_
_entity_poly.entity_id
_entity_poly.type
_entity_poly.pdbx_seq_one_letter_code
_entity_poly.pdbx_strand_id
1 'polypeptide(L)'
;MKIRSQVGMVLNLDKCIGCHTCSVTCKNVWTSREGMEYAWFNDVESKPGVGFPNDWENQEKWKGGWIRKINGKLQPRIGNRALLLGKIFANPHLPGIDDYYEPFDYDYQNLHTAPESKHQPIARPRSLITGQRMDKITSGPNWEEILGGEFEKRAKDQNFENMQKAMYGQFENTFMMYLPRLCEHCLNPACVATCPSGAIYKREEDGIVLIDQDKCRGWRMCITGCPYKKIYFNWKSGKSEKCIFCYPRIEAGQPTVCSETCVGRIRYLGVLLYDADAIESAASTENEKDLYQRQLDVFLDPNDPAVIEQALKDGVPQSVIDAAQQSPVYKMAMDWKLALPLHPEYRTLPMVWYVPPLSPIQSAADAGELGSNGILPDVDSLRIPVQYLANLLTAGDTQPVLLALKRMLAMRHYKRAETVDGKVDTRALEEVGLSEAQAQEMYRYLAIANYEDRFVVPSSHRELARDAFPEKSGCGFTFGDGCHGSDTKFNLFNSRRIDAVDVTSKTEPHA
;
A
#
# COMPACT_ATOMS: atom_id res chain seq x y z
N MET A 1 -17.79 15.98 -17.45
CA MET A 1 -16.44 15.57 -16.95
C MET A 1 -16.04 16.55 -15.87
N LYS A 2 -15.85 16.06 -14.64
CA LYS A 2 -15.36 16.86 -13.52
C LYS A 2 -13.98 16.31 -13.11
N ILE A 3 -12.95 17.10 -13.35
CA ILE A 3 -11.58 16.68 -13.10
C ILE A 3 -11.18 16.91 -11.64
N ARG A 4 -10.58 15.90 -11.04
CA ARG A 4 -10.01 15.92 -9.70
C ARG A 4 -8.62 15.30 -9.73
N SER A 5 -7.84 15.55 -8.68
CA SER A 5 -6.54 14.96 -8.49
C SER A 5 -6.54 13.97 -7.35
N GLN A 6 -5.67 12.98 -7.44
CA GLN A 6 -5.42 12.03 -6.36
C GLN A 6 -3.96 11.64 -6.27
N VAL A 7 -3.45 11.62 -5.05
CA VAL A 7 -2.14 11.01 -4.77
C VAL A 7 -2.29 9.49 -4.79
N GLY A 8 -1.38 8.84 -5.53
CA GLY A 8 -1.30 7.39 -5.64
C GLY A 8 0.09 6.86 -5.27
N MET A 9 0.18 5.56 -5.15
CA MET A 9 1.45 4.88 -4.86
C MET A 9 1.62 3.66 -5.78
N VAL A 10 2.84 3.43 -6.26
CA VAL A 10 3.22 2.16 -6.90
C VAL A 10 4.19 1.42 -6.00
N LEU A 11 4.03 0.11 -5.91
CA LEU A 11 4.87 -0.83 -5.17
C LEU A 11 5.49 -1.83 -6.15
N ASN A 12 6.79 -1.80 -6.33
CA ASN A 12 7.49 -2.76 -7.17
C ASN A 12 7.78 -4.04 -6.39
N LEU A 13 6.94 -5.07 -6.55
CA LEU A 13 7.06 -6.34 -5.81
C LEU A 13 8.31 -7.12 -6.22
N ASP A 14 8.80 -6.92 -7.45
CA ASP A 14 9.98 -7.60 -7.95
C ASP A 14 11.25 -7.34 -7.12
N LYS A 15 11.32 -6.19 -6.47
CA LYS A 15 12.44 -5.78 -5.62
C LYS A 15 12.15 -5.88 -4.12
N CYS A 16 10.94 -6.29 -3.72
CA CYS A 16 10.61 -6.41 -2.31
C CYS A 16 11.27 -7.65 -1.70
N ILE A 17 12.11 -7.45 -0.70
CA ILE A 17 12.85 -8.51 0.00
C ILE A 17 12.24 -8.87 1.36
N GLY A 18 11.05 -8.35 1.70
CA GLY A 18 10.40 -8.64 2.97
C GLY A 18 11.14 -8.13 4.21
N CYS A 19 11.96 -7.10 4.12
CA CYS A 19 12.77 -6.60 5.24
C CYS A 19 11.98 -5.91 6.36
N HIS A 20 10.68 -5.67 6.18
CA HIS A 20 9.74 -5.04 7.12
C HIS A 20 10.12 -3.63 7.62
N THR A 21 11.19 -3.00 7.16
CA THR A 21 11.58 -1.64 7.60
C THR A 21 10.43 -0.66 7.42
N CYS A 22 9.71 -0.73 6.32
CA CYS A 22 8.55 0.13 6.07
C CYS A 22 7.40 -0.12 7.06
N SER A 23 7.21 -1.35 7.52
CA SER A 23 6.18 -1.73 8.50
C SER A 23 6.53 -1.23 9.88
N VAL A 24 7.77 -1.51 10.33
CA VAL A 24 8.25 -1.13 11.67
C VAL A 24 8.29 0.39 11.82
N THR A 25 8.80 1.11 10.83
CA THR A 25 8.85 2.58 10.89
C THR A 25 7.44 3.18 10.90
N CYS A 26 6.53 2.68 10.06
CA CYS A 26 5.14 3.10 10.09
C CYS A 26 4.47 2.80 11.44
N LYS A 27 4.74 1.62 12.01
CA LYS A 27 4.27 1.22 13.34
C LYS A 27 4.72 2.22 14.41
N ASN A 28 6.00 2.52 14.45
CA ASN A 28 6.58 3.41 15.45
C ASN A 28 6.03 4.84 15.37
N VAL A 29 5.80 5.33 14.16
CA VAL A 29 5.29 6.69 13.95
C VAL A 29 3.80 6.81 14.27
N TRP A 30 2.98 5.81 13.89
CA TRP A 30 1.53 5.98 13.87
C TRP A 30 0.75 5.10 14.85
N THR A 31 1.21 3.89 15.13
CA THR A 31 0.41 2.91 15.89
C THR A 31 1.08 2.32 17.11
N SER A 32 2.32 2.69 17.46
CA SER A 32 2.98 2.32 18.72
C SER A 32 2.45 3.16 19.88
N ARG A 33 1.18 2.97 20.21
CA ARG A 33 0.49 3.68 21.28
C ARG A 33 -0.66 2.86 21.81
N GLU A 34 -1.05 3.17 23.05
CA GLU A 34 -2.07 2.44 23.78
C GLU A 34 -3.41 2.38 23.03
N GLY A 35 -3.97 1.18 22.94
CA GLY A 35 -5.19 0.86 22.22
C GLY A 35 -5.00 0.52 20.74
N MET A 36 -3.78 0.70 20.20
CA MET A 36 -3.43 0.45 18.80
C MET A 36 -2.26 -0.55 18.65
N GLU A 37 -1.90 -1.24 19.71
CA GLU A 37 -0.73 -2.13 19.74
C GLU A 37 -0.83 -3.25 18.69
N TYR A 38 -2.03 -3.78 18.45
CA TYR A 38 -2.29 -4.81 17.45
C TYR A 38 -2.37 -4.30 16.00
N ALA A 39 -2.47 -2.96 15.81
CA ALA A 39 -2.74 -2.36 14.52
C ALA A 39 -1.45 -2.11 13.72
N TRP A 40 -1.47 -2.45 12.44
CA TRP A 40 -0.40 -2.19 11.49
C TRP A 40 -0.96 -1.50 10.24
N PHE A 41 -0.77 -0.18 10.13
CA PHE A 41 -1.24 0.57 8.96
C PHE A 41 -0.55 0.13 7.68
N ASN A 42 0.72 -0.23 7.76
CA ASN A 42 1.46 -0.89 6.70
C ASN A 42 2.05 -2.18 7.27
N ASP A 43 1.83 -3.28 6.61
CA ASP A 43 2.44 -4.58 6.86
C ASP A 43 2.98 -5.17 5.56
N VAL A 44 3.81 -6.18 5.65
CA VAL A 44 4.33 -6.92 4.51
C VAL A 44 3.96 -8.37 4.71
N GLU A 45 3.12 -8.89 3.83
CA GLU A 45 2.68 -10.28 3.84
C GLU A 45 3.48 -11.09 2.86
N SER A 46 3.71 -12.36 3.13
CA SER A 46 4.14 -13.30 2.10
C SER A 46 2.91 -13.86 1.37
N LYS A 47 3.04 -14.02 0.07
CA LYS A 47 2.07 -14.63 -0.80
C LYS A 47 2.72 -15.79 -1.57
N PRO A 48 2.07 -16.94 -1.63
CA PRO A 48 0.75 -17.32 -1.06
C PRO A 48 0.70 -17.31 0.47
N GLY A 49 -0.45 -16.96 1.05
CA GLY A 49 -0.66 -16.92 2.50
C GLY A 49 -2.01 -16.35 2.90
N VAL A 50 -2.38 -16.50 4.16
CA VAL A 50 -3.68 -16.05 4.69
C VAL A 50 -3.76 -14.54 4.97
N GLY A 51 -2.60 -13.88 5.11
CA GLY A 51 -2.51 -12.45 5.34
C GLY A 51 -2.89 -11.98 6.74
N PHE A 52 -2.97 -10.66 6.93
CA PHE A 52 -3.25 -10.00 8.21
C PHE A 52 -4.30 -8.88 8.06
N PRO A 53 -5.49 -8.97 8.70
CA PRO A 53 -5.97 -10.09 9.53
C PRO A 53 -6.16 -11.38 8.72
N ASN A 54 -6.21 -12.52 9.43
CA ASN A 54 -6.32 -13.83 8.81
C ASN A 54 -7.50 -13.90 7.83
N ASP A 55 -7.25 -14.45 6.64
CA ASP A 55 -8.23 -14.63 5.55
C ASP A 55 -8.90 -13.32 5.11
N TRP A 56 -8.19 -12.18 5.15
CA TRP A 56 -8.77 -10.88 4.81
C TRP A 56 -9.39 -10.83 3.40
N GLU A 57 -8.93 -11.65 2.48
CA GLU A 57 -9.44 -11.76 1.10
C GLU A 57 -10.81 -12.45 1.05
N ASN A 58 -11.20 -13.20 2.07
CA ASN A 58 -12.47 -13.90 2.13
C ASN A 58 -13.66 -12.94 2.36
N GLN A 59 -14.18 -12.39 1.28
CA GLN A 59 -15.30 -11.44 1.37
C GLN A 59 -16.65 -12.12 1.63
N GLU A 60 -16.74 -13.44 1.56
CA GLU A 60 -17.92 -14.16 2.04
C GLU A 60 -18.01 -14.14 3.57
N LYS A 61 -16.87 -14.21 4.26
CA LYS A 61 -16.75 -14.03 5.72
C LYS A 61 -16.88 -12.55 6.09
N TRP A 62 -16.12 -11.67 5.43
CA TRP A 62 -15.89 -10.30 5.89
C TRP A 62 -16.82 -9.26 5.30
N LYS A 63 -17.54 -9.57 4.23
CA LYS A 63 -18.55 -8.70 3.58
C LYS A 63 -18.05 -7.27 3.24
N GLY A 64 -16.77 -7.13 2.85
CA GLY A 64 -16.18 -5.87 2.40
C GLY A 64 -16.41 -5.59 0.92
N GLY A 65 -16.17 -4.33 0.52
CA GLY A 65 -16.29 -3.90 -0.87
C GLY A 65 -17.73 -3.70 -1.34
N TRP A 66 -17.89 -3.71 -2.66
CA TRP A 66 -19.15 -3.49 -3.33
C TRP A 66 -19.64 -4.73 -4.06
N ILE A 67 -20.95 -4.81 -4.23
CA ILE A 67 -21.60 -5.76 -5.15
C ILE A 67 -22.43 -4.98 -6.17
N ARG A 68 -22.44 -5.47 -7.40
CA ARG A 68 -23.33 -4.99 -8.47
C ARG A 68 -24.64 -5.78 -8.40
N LYS A 69 -25.74 -5.07 -8.25
CA LYS A 69 -27.09 -5.65 -8.30
C LYS A 69 -27.50 -5.93 -9.75
N ILE A 70 -28.54 -6.75 -9.93
CA ILE A 70 -29.13 -7.05 -11.25
C ILE A 70 -29.54 -5.78 -12.01
N ASN A 71 -29.96 -4.74 -11.30
CA ASN A 71 -30.32 -3.44 -11.90
C ASN A 71 -29.09 -2.54 -12.22
N GLY A 72 -27.87 -3.05 -12.13
CA GLY A 72 -26.65 -2.34 -12.42
C GLY A 72 -26.13 -1.44 -11.28
N LYS A 73 -26.92 -1.16 -10.25
CA LYS A 73 -26.51 -0.29 -9.15
C LYS A 73 -25.55 -0.98 -8.18
N LEU A 74 -24.59 -0.21 -7.69
CA LEU A 74 -23.66 -0.66 -6.65
C LEU A 74 -24.32 -0.59 -5.26
N GLN A 75 -24.01 -1.59 -4.45
CA GLN A 75 -24.36 -1.63 -3.03
C GLN A 75 -23.18 -2.15 -2.23
N PRO A 76 -22.86 -1.57 -1.05
CA PRO A 76 -21.91 -2.19 -0.13
C PRO A 76 -22.30 -3.65 0.15
N ARG A 77 -21.34 -4.57 0.13
CA ARG A 77 -21.61 -6.02 0.34
C ARG A 77 -22.25 -6.29 1.70
N ILE A 78 -21.96 -5.49 2.73
CA ILE A 78 -22.57 -5.60 4.05
C ILE A 78 -24.08 -5.26 4.08
N GLY A 79 -24.58 -4.54 3.08
CA GLY A 79 -25.98 -4.19 2.94
C GLY A 79 -26.26 -2.69 2.73
N ASN A 80 -27.54 -2.33 2.66
CA ASN A 80 -27.99 -0.94 2.53
C ASN A 80 -27.99 -0.20 3.88
N ARG A 81 -28.26 1.11 3.85
CA ARG A 81 -28.26 1.96 5.06
C ARG A 81 -29.14 1.45 6.20
N ALA A 82 -30.32 0.92 5.90
CA ALA A 82 -31.24 0.41 6.92
C ALA A 82 -30.64 -0.85 7.61
N LEU A 83 -30.08 -1.75 6.83
CA LEU A 83 -29.38 -2.94 7.36
C LEU A 83 -28.13 -2.56 8.18
N LEU A 84 -27.41 -1.52 7.75
CA LEU A 84 -26.25 -1.01 8.48
C LEU A 84 -26.63 -0.49 9.87
N LEU A 85 -27.74 0.25 9.99
CA LEU A 85 -28.25 0.74 11.28
C LEU A 85 -28.60 -0.41 12.20
N GLY A 86 -29.25 -1.48 11.71
CA GLY A 86 -29.55 -2.68 12.49
C GLY A 86 -28.30 -3.41 13.00
N LYS A 87 -27.20 -3.36 12.23
CA LYS A 87 -25.93 -4.02 12.57
C LYS A 87 -25.03 -3.24 13.53
N ILE A 88 -25.37 -2.02 13.90
CA ILE A 88 -24.56 -1.21 14.85
C ILE A 88 -24.35 -1.97 16.17
N PHE A 89 -25.35 -2.69 16.64
CA PHE A 89 -25.30 -3.41 17.92
C PHE A 89 -24.80 -4.86 17.80
N ALA A 90 -24.87 -5.45 16.61
CA ALA A 90 -24.45 -6.83 16.37
C ALA A 90 -23.90 -6.98 14.96
N ASN A 91 -22.58 -6.89 14.80
CA ASN A 91 -21.89 -7.07 13.52
C ASN A 91 -20.98 -8.31 13.57
N PRO A 92 -21.41 -9.45 13.01
CA PRO A 92 -20.64 -10.70 13.04
C PRO A 92 -19.46 -10.70 12.05
N HIS A 93 -19.32 -9.68 11.21
CA HIS A 93 -18.30 -9.59 10.17
C HIS A 93 -17.09 -8.71 10.57
N LEU A 94 -16.90 -8.49 11.86
CA LEU A 94 -15.73 -7.77 12.39
C LEU A 94 -14.62 -8.77 12.71
N PRO A 95 -13.37 -8.50 12.31
CA PRO A 95 -12.24 -9.27 12.79
C PRO A 95 -12.10 -9.16 14.30
N GLY A 96 -11.88 -10.30 14.95
CA GLY A 96 -11.57 -10.40 16.37
C GLY A 96 -10.07 -10.45 16.64
N ILE A 97 -9.70 -10.64 17.90
CA ILE A 97 -8.29 -10.76 18.29
C ILE A 97 -7.64 -12.01 17.67
N ASP A 98 -8.38 -13.09 17.50
CA ASP A 98 -7.91 -14.34 16.90
C ASP A 98 -7.60 -14.20 15.40
N ASP A 99 -8.22 -13.21 14.73
CA ASP A 99 -7.94 -12.90 13.33
C ASP A 99 -6.72 -11.98 13.17
N TYR A 100 -6.33 -11.28 14.24
CA TYR A 100 -5.10 -10.49 14.31
C TYR A 100 -4.02 -11.28 15.04
N TYR A 101 -3.54 -10.80 16.15
CA TYR A 101 -2.64 -11.47 17.08
C TYR A 101 -2.74 -10.81 18.45
N GLU A 102 -2.41 -11.54 19.50
CA GLU A 102 -2.32 -10.99 20.84
C GLU A 102 -1.04 -10.16 20.95
N PRO A 103 -1.13 -8.81 21.08
CA PRO A 103 0.04 -7.96 21.16
C PRO A 103 0.77 -8.21 22.49
N PHE A 104 2.09 -8.17 22.43
CA PHE A 104 2.95 -8.46 23.57
C PHE A 104 4.13 -7.51 23.64
N ASP A 105 4.71 -7.43 24.83
CA ASP A 105 6.02 -6.82 25.09
C ASP A 105 6.84 -7.80 25.94
N TYR A 106 8.16 -7.62 25.94
CA TYR A 106 9.03 -8.43 26.75
C TYR A 106 9.16 -7.87 28.17
N ASP A 107 9.17 -8.76 29.16
CA ASP A 107 9.38 -8.44 30.58
C ASP A 107 10.86 -8.09 30.87
N TYR A 108 11.34 -7.00 30.26
CA TYR A 108 12.74 -6.58 30.40
C TYR A 108 13.10 -6.21 31.83
N GLN A 109 12.15 -5.78 32.65
CA GLN A 109 12.39 -5.44 34.05
C GLN A 109 12.90 -6.66 34.82
N ASN A 110 12.49 -7.87 34.44
CA ASN A 110 13.00 -9.11 35.06
C ASN A 110 14.51 -9.27 34.91
N LEU A 111 15.13 -8.72 33.86
CA LEU A 111 16.58 -8.77 33.68
C LEU A 111 17.33 -7.93 34.72
N HIS A 112 16.68 -6.87 35.23
CA HIS A 112 17.30 -5.94 36.18
C HIS A 112 16.95 -6.28 37.64
N THR A 113 15.80 -6.90 37.87
CA THR A 113 15.29 -7.15 39.22
C THR A 113 15.38 -8.61 39.65
N ALA A 114 15.84 -9.50 38.75
CA ALA A 114 15.99 -10.90 39.10
C ALA A 114 17.03 -11.09 40.23
N PRO A 115 16.75 -11.97 41.21
CA PRO A 115 17.69 -12.26 42.26
C PRO A 115 18.94 -12.94 41.68
N GLU A 116 20.07 -12.74 42.35
CA GLU A 116 21.33 -13.38 41.98
C GLU A 116 21.17 -14.91 42.05
N SER A 117 21.50 -15.59 40.96
CA SER A 117 21.35 -17.03 40.86
C SER A 117 22.38 -17.65 39.88
N LYS A 118 22.46 -18.99 39.87
CA LYS A 118 23.28 -19.72 38.89
C LYS A 118 22.72 -19.70 37.48
N HIS A 119 21.46 -19.26 37.31
CA HIS A 119 20.77 -19.17 36.02
C HIS A 119 20.70 -17.71 35.60
N GLN A 120 20.93 -17.47 34.32
CA GLN A 120 20.77 -16.14 33.77
C GLN A 120 19.28 -15.77 33.69
N PRO A 121 18.87 -14.54 34.09
CA PRO A 121 17.51 -14.09 33.90
C PRO A 121 17.21 -13.94 32.41
N ILE A 122 15.97 -14.21 32.02
CA ILE A 122 15.46 -14.05 30.66
C ILE A 122 14.25 -13.13 30.65
N ALA A 123 14.15 -12.29 29.64
CA ALA A 123 12.92 -11.57 29.35
C ALA A 123 11.92 -12.54 28.73
N ARG A 124 10.68 -12.56 29.25
CA ARG A 124 9.59 -13.37 28.69
C ARG A 124 8.55 -12.46 28.07
N PRO A 125 7.85 -12.91 27.01
CA PRO A 125 6.76 -12.15 26.44
C PRO A 125 5.61 -12.05 27.44
N ARG A 126 5.04 -10.88 27.55
CA ARG A 126 3.89 -10.55 28.37
C ARG A 126 2.79 -9.95 27.51
N SER A 127 1.60 -10.49 27.60
CA SER A 127 0.44 -9.98 26.88
C SER A 127 0.14 -8.53 27.29
N LEU A 128 -0.06 -7.65 26.29
CA LEU A 128 -0.53 -6.29 26.52
C LEU A 128 -2.02 -6.21 26.79
N ILE A 129 -2.75 -7.32 26.60
CA ILE A 129 -4.19 -7.42 26.87
C ILE A 129 -4.44 -7.91 28.28
N THR A 130 -3.86 -9.08 28.66
CA THR A 130 -4.09 -9.71 29.94
C THR A 130 -3.08 -9.31 31.02
N GLY A 131 -1.93 -8.76 30.64
CA GLY A 131 -0.80 -8.47 31.52
C GLY A 131 -0.05 -9.71 32.01
N GLN A 132 -0.43 -10.90 31.59
CA GLN A 132 0.19 -12.16 32.02
C GLN A 132 1.33 -12.58 31.09
N ARG A 133 2.24 -13.40 31.59
CA ARG A 133 3.30 -14.01 30.77
C ARG A 133 2.67 -14.96 29.77
N MET A 134 3.18 -14.91 28.56
CA MET A 134 2.77 -15.80 27.47
C MET A 134 3.73 -16.98 27.38
N ASP A 135 3.18 -18.18 27.29
CA ASP A 135 3.98 -19.40 27.08
C ASP A 135 4.44 -19.53 25.64
N LYS A 136 3.65 -19.00 24.71
CA LYS A 136 3.93 -19.03 23.28
C LYS A 136 3.52 -17.70 22.64
N ILE A 137 4.41 -17.15 21.78
CA ILE A 137 4.07 -16.09 20.86
C ILE A 137 3.41 -16.75 19.66
N THR A 138 2.15 -16.38 19.36
CA THR A 138 1.37 -17.08 18.35
C THR A 138 1.58 -16.53 16.96
N SER A 139 1.52 -15.21 16.77
CA SER A 139 1.74 -14.61 15.45
C SER A 139 1.83 -13.08 15.54
N GLY A 140 2.18 -12.48 14.43
CA GLY A 140 2.17 -11.05 14.16
C GLY A 140 2.44 -10.83 12.68
N PRO A 141 2.20 -9.64 12.12
CA PRO A 141 2.32 -9.42 10.67
C PRO A 141 3.73 -9.62 10.11
N ASN A 142 4.74 -9.70 10.97
CA ASN A 142 6.14 -9.90 10.58
C ASN A 142 6.66 -11.28 11.00
N TRP A 143 5.79 -12.20 11.42
CA TRP A 143 6.18 -13.52 11.86
C TRP A 143 6.02 -14.56 10.76
N GLU A 144 6.70 -15.70 10.91
CA GLU A 144 6.79 -16.77 9.93
C GLU A 144 5.44 -17.26 9.40
N GLU A 145 4.40 -17.27 10.22
CA GLU A 145 3.05 -17.64 9.81
C GLU A 145 2.45 -16.74 8.71
N ILE A 146 2.90 -15.48 8.65
CA ILE A 146 2.53 -14.50 7.62
C ILE A 146 3.61 -14.43 6.54
N LEU A 147 4.82 -14.86 6.85
CA LEU A 147 5.98 -14.88 5.98
C LEU A 147 6.15 -16.17 5.18
N GLY A 148 5.10 -16.87 4.89
CA GLY A 148 5.16 -18.10 4.11
C GLY A 148 4.73 -19.34 4.87
N GLY A 149 4.80 -19.36 6.19
CA GLY A 149 4.21 -20.31 7.10
C GLY A 149 4.09 -21.78 6.69
N GLU A 150 3.29 -22.51 7.44
CA GLU A 150 3.02 -23.92 7.18
C GLU A 150 2.20 -24.10 5.87
N PHE A 151 2.45 -25.21 5.19
CA PHE A 151 1.73 -25.62 3.96
C PHE A 151 0.20 -25.47 4.06
N GLU A 152 -0.38 -25.87 5.19
CA GLU A 152 -1.83 -25.81 5.42
C GLU A 152 -2.39 -24.39 5.35
N LYS A 153 -1.62 -23.39 5.78
CA LYS A 153 -2.01 -21.98 5.70
C LYS A 153 -1.85 -21.43 4.29
N ARG A 154 -0.77 -21.78 3.60
CA ARG A 154 -0.56 -21.38 2.21
C ARG A 154 -1.60 -21.99 1.27
N ALA A 155 -1.97 -23.24 1.48
CA ALA A 155 -3.00 -23.92 0.70
C ALA A 155 -4.40 -23.31 0.84
N LYS A 156 -4.64 -22.48 1.88
CA LYS A 156 -5.89 -21.73 2.07
C LYS A 156 -5.95 -20.43 1.28
N ASP A 157 -4.86 -20.00 0.66
CA ASP A 157 -4.87 -18.79 -0.17
C ASP A 157 -5.91 -18.93 -1.30
N GLN A 158 -6.83 -17.96 -1.37
CA GLN A 158 -7.99 -18.00 -2.26
C GLN A 158 -7.65 -17.72 -3.72
N ASN A 159 -6.47 -17.16 -3.98
CA ASN A 159 -6.02 -16.85 -5.34
C ASN A 159 -5.56 -18.10 -6.12
N PHE A 160 -5.34 -19.23 -5.41
CA PHE A 160 -5.03 -20.48 -6.07
C PHE A 160 -6.28 -21.17 -6.65
N GLU A 161 -6.19 -21.57 -7.88
CA GLU A 161 -7.13 -22.52 -8.48
C GLU A 161 -6.79 -23.98 -8.11
N ASN A 162 -7.77 -24.87 -8.20
CA ASN A 162 -7.72 -26.23 -7.62
C ASN A 162 -6.44 -27.04 -7.93
N MET A 163 -5.94 -27.01 -9.17
CA MET A 163 -4.69 -27.71 -9.53
C MET A 163 -3.45 -27.01 -9.02
N GLN A 164 -3.45 -25.69 -8.93
CA GLN A 164 -2.32 -24.91 -8.46
C GLN A 164 -2.08 -25.09 -6.95
N LYS A 165 -3.13 -25.34 -6.17
CA LYS A 165 -2.99 -25.68 -4.74
C LYS A 165 -2.10 -26.90 -4.52
N ALA A 166 -2.23 -27.92 -5.37
CA ALA A 166 -1.44 -29.14 -5.27
C ALA A 166 0.01 -28.94 -5.71
N MET A 167 0.25 -28.11 -6.74
CA MET A 167 1.60 -27.89 -7.27
C MET A 167 2.40 -26.89 -6.45
N TYR A 168 1.84 -25.71 -6.19
CA TYR A 168 2.57 -24.60 -5.58
C TYR A 168 2.49 -24.60 -4.05
N GLY A 169 1.46 -25.21 -3.47
CA GLY A 169 1.34 -25.37 -2.03
C GLY A 169 2.35 -26.35 -1.42
N GLN A 170 2.78 -27.38 -2.16
CA GLN A 170 3.69 -28.41 -1.65
C GLN A 170 5.15 -27.99 -1.68
N PHE A 171 5.56 -27.07 -2.53
CA PHE A 171 6.96 -26.71 -2.71
C PHE A 171 7.19 -25.24 -2.35
N GLU A 172 7.77 -24.99 -1.17
CA GLU A 172 8.14 -23.64 -0.70
C GLU A 172 9.01 -22.87 -1.68
N ASN A 173 9.86 -23.59 -2.41
CA ASN A 173 10.85 -23.02 -3.34
C ASN A 173 10.26 -22.69 -4.72
N THR A 174 8.97 -22.93 -4.98
CA THR A 174 8.42 -22.81 -6.34
C THR A 174 7.93 -21.40 -6.65
N PHE A 175 7.23 -20.78 -5.70
CA PHE A 175 6.75 -19.41 -5.85
C PHE A 175 6.47 -18.79 -4.48
N MET A 176 7.11 -17.68 -4.21
CA MET A 176 6.83 -16.82 -3.06
C MET A 176 7.13 -15.38 -3.44
N MET A 177 6.28 -14.48 -3.01
CA MET A 177 6.51 -13.04 -3.13
C MET A 177 6.12 -12.33 -1.83
N TYR A 178 6.62 -11.12 -1.65
CA TYR A 178 6.20 -10.24 -0.57
C TYR A 178 5.21 -9.21 -1.08
N LEU A 179 4.09 -9.06 -0.35
CA LEU A 179 3.03 -8.12 -0.66
C LEU A 179 2.93 -7.07 0.46
N PRO A 180 3.58 -5.91 0.32
CA PRO A 180 3.38 -4.80 1.24
C PRO A 180 1.96 -4.25 1.08
N ARG A 181 1.18 -4.22 2.16
CA ARG A 181 -0.20 -3.74 2.16
C ARG A 181 -0.40 -2.55 3.09
N LEU A 182 -1.13 -1.59 2.61
CA LEU A 182 -1.56 -0.41 3.35
C LEU A 182 -3.01 -0.06 2.95
N CYS A 183 -3.54 1.06 3.44
CA CYS A 183 -4.83 1.54 2.94
C CYS A 183 -4.72 1.94 1.47
N GLU A 184 -5.61 1.46 0.64
CA GLU A 184 -5.63 1.69 -0.81
C GLU A 184 -6.12 3.09 -1.21
N HIS A 185 -6.62 3.90 -0.28
CA HIS A 185 -7.19 5.24 -0.54
C HIS A 185 -8.06 5.33 -1.79
N CYS A 186 -8.93 4.36 -1.94
CA CYS A 186 -9.75 4.07 -3.11
C CYS A 186 -10.47 5.28 -3.72
N LEU A 187 -10.68 5.27 -5.05
CA LEU A 187 -11.54 6.26 -5.72
C LEU A 187 -13.01 6.05 -5.34
N ASN A 188 -13.45 4.79 -5.21
CA ASN A 188 -14.81 4.41 -4.80
C ASN A 188 -14.78 3.70 -3.42
N PRO A 189 -14.54 4.43 -2.32
CA PRO A 189 -14.26 3.82 -1.02
C PRO A 189 -15.52 3.26 -0.35
N ALA A 190 -15.64 1.93 -0.28
CA ALA A 190 -16.76 1.25 0.40
C ALA A 190 -16.82 1.61 1.90
N CYS A 191 -15.68 1.89 2.53
CA CYS A 191 -15.61 2.30 3.94
C CYS A 191 -16.30 3.65 4.20
N VAL A 192 -16.25 4.59 3.24
CA VAL A 192 -16.99 5.86 3.31
C VAL A 192 -18.50 5.61 3.24
N ALA A 193 -18.92 4.79 2.28
CA ALA A 193 -20.33 4.47 2.06
C ALA A 193 -20.95 3.69 3.24
N THR A 194 -20.16 2.95 3.99
CA THR A 194 -20.63 2.14 5.13
C THR A 194 -20.57 2.87 6.47
N CYS A 195 -20.10 4.11 6.52
CA CYS A 195 -20.05 4.90 7.75
C CYS A 195 -21.39 5.61 7.99
N PRO A 196 -22.21 5.20 8.99
CA PRO A 196 -23.51 5.82 9.22
C PRO A 196 -23.41 7.28 9.72
N SER A 197 -22.32 7.61 10.44
CA SER A 197 -22.10 8.97 10.96
C SER A 197 -21.47 9.94 9.95
N GLY A 198 -21.05 9.45 8.76
CA GLY A 198 -20.33 10.27 7.80
C GLY A 198 -18.95 10.74 8.28
N ALA A 199 -18.37 10.08 9.29
CA ALA A 199 -17.06 10.43 9.82
C ALA A 199 -15.92 10.11 8.85
N ILE A 200 -16.08 9.14 7.95
CA ILE A 200 -15.08 8.83 6.94
C ILE A 200 -15.41 9.65 5.70
N TYR A 201 -14.40 10.33 5.19
CA TYR A 201 -14.52 11.16 4.02
C TYR A 201 -13.27 11.08 3.13
N LYS A 202 -13.42 11.48 1.89
CA LYS A 202 -12.34 11.61 0.91
C LYS A 202 -12.03 13.10 0.77
N ARG A 203 -10.77 13.47 0.93
CA ARG A 203 -10.32 14.85 0.70
C ARG A 203 -10.48 15.21 -0.77
N GLU A 204 -10.86 16.43 -1.06
CA GLU A 204 -11.06 16.87 -2.45
C GLU A 204 -9.74 17.25 -3.13
N GLU A 205 -8.78 17.76 -2.37
CA GLU A 205 -7.52 18.30 -2.86
C GLU A 205 -6.52 17.22 -3.31
N ASP A 206 -6.50 16.06 -2.66
CA ASP A 206 -5.51 15.00 -2.90
C ASP A 206 -6.09 13.59 -2.91
N GLY A 207 -7.40 13.47 -2.70
CA GLY A 207 -8.10 12.20 -2.70
C GLY A 207 -7.80 11.27 -1.53
N ILE A 208 -7.06 11.70 -0.52
CA ILE A 208 -6.76 10.89 0.66
C ILE A 208 -8.03 10.65 1.48
N VAL A 209 -8.30 9.39 1.82
CA VAL A 209 -9.46 9.03 2.64
C VAL A 209 -9.07 9.11 4.12
N LEU A 210 -9.80 9.92 4.89
CA LEU A 210 -9.55 10.19 6.31
C LEU A 210 -10.77 9.86 7.18
N ILE A 211 -10.55 9.83 8.49
CA ILE A 211 -11.60 9.68 9.51
C ILE A 211 -11.60 10.91 10.41
N ASP A 212 -12.69 11.65 10.39
CA ASP A 212 -12.95 12.72 11.33
C ASP A 212 -13.20 12.11 12.72
N GLN A 213 -12.27 12.34 13.63
CA GLN A 213 -12.31 11.72 14.97
C GLN A 213 -13.45 12.28 15.82
N ASP A 214 -13.88 13.53 15.61
CA ASP A 214 -14.98 14.15 16.36
C ASP A 214 -16.33 13.57 15.95
N LYS A 215 -16.49 13.25 14.66
CA LYS A 215 -17.72 12.62 14.12
C LYS A 215 -17.75 11.11 14.28
N CYS A 216 -16.60 10.45 14.50
CA CYS A 216 -16.56 9.01 14.67
C CYS A 216 -17.30 8.58 15.94
N ARG A 217 -18.22 7.62 15.80
CA ARG A 217 -19.03 7.06 16.90
C ARG A 217 -18.61 5.63 17.29
N GLY A 218 -17.51 5.14 16.74
CA GLY A 218 -16.98 3.82 17.10
C GLY A 218 -17.82 2.62 16.63
N TRP A 219 -18.76 2.79 15.70
CA TRP A 219 -19.65 1.71 15.25
C TRP A 219 -18.97 0.63 14.40
N ARG A 220 -17.72 0.86 13.97
CA ARG A 220 -16.86 -0.12 13.28
C ARG A 220 -17.38 -0.64 11.94
N MET A 221 -18.47 -0.07 11.38
CA MET A 221 -19.01 -0.48 10.08
C MET A 221 -18.00 -0.28 8.94
N CYS A 222 -17.13 0.71 9.06
CA CYS A 222 -16.05 0.98 8.13
C CYS A 222 -15.01 -0.16 8.06
N ILE A 223 -14.75 -0.85 9.18
CA ILE A 223 -13.85 -2.00 9.23
C ILE A 223 -14.41 -3.13 8.36
N THR A 224 -15.70 -3.43 8.52
CA THR A 224 -16.37 -4.43 7.67
C THR A 224 -16.44 -3.96 6.22
N GLY A 225 -16.80 -2.69 5.97
CA GLY A 225 -16.92 -2.14 4.62
C GLY A 225 -15.59 -2.14 3.83
N CYS A 226 -14.45 -2.05 4.51
CA CYS A 226 -13.15 -2.13 3.85
C CYS A 226 -12.84 -3.58 3.44
N PRO A 227 -12.72 -3.90 2.13
CA PRO A 227 -12.37 -5.26 1.71
C PRO A 227 -10.93 -5.63 2.07
N TYR A 228 -10.04 -4.65 2.11
CA TYR A 228 -8.62 -4.82 2.45
C TYR A 228 -8.35 -4.90 3.95
N LYS A 229 -9.36 -4.69 4.81
CA LYS A 229 -9.25 -4.71 6.27
C LYS A 229 -8.14 -3.82 6.86
N LYS A 230 -7.91 -2.66 6.23
CA LYS A 230 -6.90 -1.67 6.65
C LYS A 230 -7.48 -0.52 7.47
N ILE A 231 -8.57 -0.78 8.19
CA ILE A 231 -9.13 0.12 9.21
C ILE A 231 -9.14 -0.64 10.53
N TYR A 232 -8.65 -0.01 11.56
CA TYR A 232 -8.48 -0.57 12.88
C TYR A 232 -9.31 0.20 13.91
N PHE A 233 -9.60 -0.42 15.02
CA PHE A 233 -10.31 0.21 16.12
C PHE A 233 -9.34 0.51 17.27
N ASN A 234 -9.30 1.74 17.69
CA ASN A 234 -8.52 2.13 18.87
C ASN A 234 -9.35 1.85 20.12
N TRP A 235 -8.95 0.85 20.88
CA TRP A 235 -9.68 0.40 22.07
C TRP A 235 -9.62 1.39 23.23
N LYS A 236 -8.62 2.26 23.27
CA LYS A 236 -8.52 3.32 24.28
C LYS A 236 -9.43 4.49 23.98
N SER A 237 -9.39 5.00 22.74
CA SER A 237 -10.19 6.17 22.34
C SER A 237 -11.64 5.81 21.95
N GLY A 238 -11.95 4.54 21.67
CA GLY A 238 -13.24 4.10 21.15
C GLY A 238 -13.53 4.56 19.72
N LYS A 239 -12.50 4.88 18.94
CA LYS A 239 -12.60 5.43 17.58
C LYS A 239 -11.94 4.51 16.55
N SER A 240 -12.39 4.60 15.29
CA SER A 240 -11.71 3.92 14.19
C SER A 240 -10.57 4.75 13.66
N GLU A 241 -9.48 4.10 13.30
CA GLU A 241 -8.27 4.71 12.75
C GLU A 241 -7.72 3.90 11.58
N LYS A 242 -6.99 4.56 10.69
CA LYS A 242 -6.38 3.92 9.51
C LYS A 242 -5.18 4.73 9.01
N CYS A 243 -4.45 4.15 8.06
CA CYS A 243 -3.42 4.89 7.34
C CYS A 243 -3.97 6.21 6.81
N ILE A 244 -3.29 7.30 7.11
CA ILE A 244 -3.61 8.66 6.67
C ILE A 244 -2.78 9.10 5.47
N PHE A 245 -2.07 8.17 4.80
CA PHE A 245 -1.13 8.41 3.72
C PHE A 245 -0.02 9.43 4.09
N CYS A 246 0.27 9.56 5.38
CA CYS A 246 1.17 10.56 5.95
C CYS A 246 0.89 11.99 5.41
N TYR A 247 -0.41 12.37 5.26
CA TYR A 247 -0.78 13.63 4.63
C TYR A 247 -0.04 14.86 5.19
N PRO A 248 0.30 14.95 6.49
CA PRO A 248 1.08 16.09 6.97
C PRO A 248 2.48 16.18 6.33
N ARG A 249 3.06 15.03 5.93
CA ARG A 249 4.33 15.00 5.22
C ARG A 249 4.13 15.34 3.74
N ILE A 250 3.06 14.82 3.13
CA ILE A 250 2.71 15.14 1.73
C ILE A 250 2.49 16.66 1.61
N GLU A 251 1.75 17.28 2.51
CA GLU A 251 1.54 18.72 2.57
C GLU A 251 2.86 19.50 2.74
N ALA A 252 3.83 18.92 3.43
CA ALA A 252 5.17 19.48 3.57
C ALA A 252 6.11 19.12 2.37
N GLY A 253 5.59 18.57 1.28
CA GLY A 253 6.37 18.17 0.12
C GLY A 253 7.30 16.97 0.35
N GLN A 254 7.05 16.17 1.40
CA GLN A 254 7.84 15.01 1.77
C GLN A 254 7.09 13.70 1.45
N PRO A 255 7.79 12.61 1.13
CA PRO A 255 7.16 11.33 0.91
C PRO A 255 6.62 10.73 2.21
N THR A 256 5.77 9.70 2.06
CA THR A 256 5.29 8.93 3.21
C THR A 256 6.45 8.24 3.93
N VAL A 257 6.34 8.06 5.26
CA VAL A 257 7.38 7.42 6.07
C VAL A 257 7.77 6.04 5.51
N CYS A 258 6.78 5.22 5.16
CA CYS A 258 7.03 3.88 4.62
C CYS A 258 7.68 3.88 3.22
N SER A 259 7.55 4.97 2.46
CA SER A 259 8.20 5.10 1.15
C SER A 259 9.65 5.55 1.30
N GLU A 260 9.90 6.49 2.18
CA GLU A 260 11.23 7.05 2.42
C GLU A 260 12.18 6.02 3.06
N THR A 261 11.68 5.24 4.02
CA THR A 261 12.46 4.22 4.74
C THR A 261 12.59 2.89 4.00
N CYS A 262 12.05 2.78 2.79
CA CYS A 262 12.11 1.54 2.03
C CYS A 262 13.52 1.24 1.53
N VAL A 263 14.14 0.19 2.06
CA VAL A 263 15.50 -0.24 1.72
C VAL A 263 15.61 -0.64 0.24
N GLY A 264 14.64 -1.38 -0.27
CA GLY A 264 14.60 -1.83 -1.67
C GLY A 264 14.23 -0.72 -2.68
N ARG A 265 13.89 0.48 -2.22
CA ARG A 265 13.44 1.61 -3.06
C ARG A 265 12.27 1.21 -3.98
N ILE A 266 11.33 0.42 -3.45
CA ILE A 266 10.24 -0.15 -4.25
C ILE A 266 9.01 0.76 -4.35
N ARG A 267 8.96 1.87 -3.60
CA ARG A 267 7.77 2.71 -3.46
C ARG A 267 7.93 4.00 -4.24
N TYR A 268 6.89 4.32 -5.00
CA TYR A 268 6.80 5.50 -5.85
C TYR A 268 5.54 6.26 -5.48
N LEU A 269 5.63 7.57 -5.39
CA LEU A 269 4.52 8.48 -5.09
C LEU A 269 4.33 9.45 -6.25
N GLY A 270 3.09 9.67 -6.64
CA GLY A 270 2.77 10.63 -7.69
C GLY A 270 1.31 11.02 -7.66
N VAL A 271 0.95 11.94 -8.51
CA VAL A 271 -0.41 12.45 -8.67
C VAL A 271 -1.02 11.88 -9.94
N LEU A 272 -2.30 11.59 -9.90
CA LEU A 272 -3.13 11.22 -11.04
C LEU A 272 -4.28 12.21 -11.19
N LEU A 273 -4.59 12.62 -12.40
CA LEU A 273 -5.82 13.33 -12.74
C LEU A 273 -6.88 12.31 -13.18
N TYR A 274 -8.11 12.51 -12.74
CA TYR A 274 -9.20 11.58 -13.04
C TYR A 274 -10.54 12.29 -13.25
N ASP A 275 -11.43 11.65 -14.03
CA ASP A 275 -12.81 12.07 -14.20
C ASP A 275 -13.68 11.53 -13.06
N ALA A 276 -14.11 12.42 -12.18
CA ALA A 276 -14.95 12.05 -11.04
C ALA A 276 -16.32 11.51 -11.46
N ASP A 277 -16.84 11.94 -12.62
CA ASP A 277 -18.16 11.51 -13.13
C ASP A 277 -18.10 10.07 -13.70
N ALA A 278 -16.91 9.59 -14.10
CA ALA A 278 -16.71 8.26 -14.65
C ALA A 278 -16.60 7.13 -13.58
N ILE A 279 -16.39 7.47 -12.31
CA ILE A 279 -16.12 6.50 -11.22
C ILE A 279 -17.25 5.48 -11.08
N GLU A 280 -18.52 5.93 -11.01
CA GLU A 280 -19.67 5.03 -10.81
C GLU A 280 -19.83 4.07 -11.99
N SER A 281 -19.68 4.57 -13.21
CA SER A 281 -19.76 3.78 -14.44
C SER A 281 -18.67 2.73 -14.48
N ALA A 282 -17.42 3.08 -14.19
CA ALA A 282 -16.30 2.15 -14.14
C ALA A 282 -16.50 1.06 -13.07
N ALA A 283 -16.87 1.43 -11.85
CA ALA A 283 -17.07 0.49 -10.77
C ALA A 283 -18.30 -0.42 -10.96
N SER A 284 -19.32 0.01 -11.74
CA SER A 284 -20.54 -0.76 -12.02
C SER A 284 -20.45 -1.65 -13.26
N THR A 285 -19.29 -1.75 -13.90
CA THR A 285 -19.03 -2.64 -15.04
C THR A 285 -19.49 -4.08 -14.76
N GLU A 286 -20.12 -4.72 -15.73
CA GLU A 286 -20.77 -6.03 -15.54
C GLU A 286 -19.74 -7.13 -15.40
N ASN A 287 -18.87 -7.28 -16.37
CA ASN A 287 -17.82 -8.28 -16.36
C ASN A 287 -16.66 -7.82 -15.45
N GLU A 288 -16.32 -8.64 -14.46
CA GLU A 288 -15.26 -8.30 -13.49
C GLU A 288 -13.87 -8.24 -14.11
N LYS A 289 -13.62 -9.01 -15.17
CA LYS A 289 -12.35 -8.97 -15.91
C LYS A 289 -12.09 -7.64 -16.60
N ASP A 290 -13.15 -6.88 -16.93
CA ASP A 290 -13.01 -5.57 -17.55
C ASP A 290 -12.72 -4.46 -16.55
N LEU A 291 -12.86 -4.72 -15.24
CA LEU A 291 -12.70 -3.69 -14.18
C LEU A 291 -11.31 -3.04 -14.18
N TYR A 292 -10.26 -3.81 -14.48
CA TYR A 292 -8.93 -3.24 -14.61
C TYR A 292 -8.88 -2.15 -15.71
N GLN A 293 -9.32 -2.49 -16.92
CA GLN A 293 -9.32 -1.52 -18.02
C GLN A 293 -10.25 -0.34 -17.73
N ARG A 294 -11.42 -0.59 -17.15
CA ARG A 294 -12.36 0.47 -16.76
C ARG A 294 -11.80 1.40 -15.69
N GLN A 295 -10.97 0.88 -14.79
CA GLN A 295 -10.27 1.74 -13.84
C GLN A 295 -9.24 2.62 -14.53
N LEU A 296 -8.51 2.11 -15.54
CA LEU A 296 -7.59 2.91 -16.33
C LEU A 296 -8.32 4.02 -17.10
N ASP A 297 -9.49 3.72 -17.67
CA ASP A 297 -10.30 4.67 -18.44
C ASP A 297 -10.81 5.88 -17.62
N VAL A 298 -10.77 5.80 -16.29
CA VAL A 298 -11.12 6.92 -15.39
C VAL A 298 -10.01 7.99 -15.33
N PHE A 299 -8.75 7.57 -15.57
CA PHE A 299 -7.60 8.47 -15.49
C PHE A 299 -7.38 9.21 -16.81
N LEU A 300 -6.91 10.45 -16.69
CA LEU A 300 -6.77 11.39 -17.80
C LEU A 300 -5.29 11.65 -18.07
N ASP A 301 -4.97 11.91 -19.34
CA ASP A 301 -3.63 12.32 -19.73
C ASP A 301 -3.33 13.74 -19.22
N PRO A 302 -2.37 13.91 -18.29
CA PRO A 302 -2.03 15.22 -17.75
C PRO A 302 -1.32 16.13 -18.75
N ASN A 303 -0.95 15.61 -19.93
CA ASN A 303 -0.32 16.39 -21.01
C ASN A 303 -1.34 16.86 -22.06
N ASP A 304 -2.59 16.37 -22.04
CA ASP A 304 -3.64 16.82 -22.96
C ASP A 304 -4.06 18.26 -22.62
N PRO A 305 -3.93 19.21 -23.55
CA PRO A 305 -4.32 20.60 -23.34
C PRO A 305 -5.79 20.77 -22.91
N ALA A 306 -6.69 19.91 -23.40
CA ALA A 306 -8.12 19.96 -23.03
C ALA A 306 -8.33 19.53 -21.57
N VAL A 307 -7.56 18.53 -21.10
CA VAL A 307 -7.56 18.09 -19.71
C VAL A 307 -6.99 19.17 -18.79
N ILE A 308 -5.88 19.81 -19.19
CA ILE A 308 -5.26 20.89 -18.42
C ILE A 308 -6.25 22.07 -18.26
N GLU A 309 -6.84 22.53 -19.36
CA GLU A 309 -7.81 23.63 -19.33
C GLU A 309 -9.00 23.34 -18.44
N GLN A 310 -9.57 22.12 -18.55
CA GLN A 310 -10.69 21.71 -17.73
C GLN A 310 -10.30 21.54 -16.25
N ALA A 311 -9.12 20.98 -15.96
CA ALA A 311 -8.61 20.82 -14.60
C ALA A 311 -8.48 22.17 -13.88
N LEU A 312 -7.92 23.18 -14.57
CA LEU A 312 -7.84 24.55 -14.04
C LEU A 312 -9.22 25.16 -13.78
N LYS A 313 -10.18 24.96 -14.69
CA LYS A 313 -11.57 25.40 -14.50
C LYS A 313 -12.23 24.73 -13.29
N ASP A 314 -11.92 23.47 -13.06
CA ASP A 314 -12.43 22.69 -11.92
C ASP A 314 -11.70 22.99 -10.60
N GLY A 315 -10.71 23.90 -10.62
CA GLY A 315 -9.99 24.39 -9.45
C GLY A 315 -8.78 23.52 -9.04
N VAL A 316 -8.27 22.65 -9.94
CA VAL A 316 -7.01 21.94 -9.70
C VAL A 316 -5.84 22.91 -9.86
N PRO A 317 -4.97 23.10 -8.86
CA PRO A 317 -3.82 24.01 -8.98
C PRO A 317 -2.83 23.60 -10.05
N GLN A 318 -2.16 24.55 -10.68
CA GLN A 318 -1.13 24.28 -11.70
C GLN A 318 -0.02 23.37 -11.17
N SER A 319 0.43 23.58 -9.94
CA SER A 319 1.45 22.77 -9.30
C SER A 319 1.07 21.27 -9.16
N VAL A 320 -0.22 20.99 -9.06
CA VAL A 320 -0.75 19.61 -9.05
C VAL A 320 -0.74 19.02 -10.45
N ILE A 321 -1.07 19.82 -11.47
CA ILE A 321 -0.99 19.42 -12.88
C ILE A 321 0.45 19.12 -13.26
N ASP A 322 1.39 20.01 -12.91
CA ASP A 322 2.82 19.81 -13.15
C ASP A 322 3.34 18.52 -12.47
N ALA A 323 2.89 18.25 -11.25
CA ALA A 323 3.20 17.01 -10.55
C ALA A 323 2.58 15.77 -11.24
N ALA A 324 1.38 15.88 -11.79
CA ALA A 324 0.74 14.79 -12.54
C ALA A 324 1.49 14.46 -13.84
N GLN A 325 1.99 15.47 -14.55
CA GLN A 325 2.80 15.30 -15.78
C GLN A 325 4.12 14.55 -15.51
N GLN A 326 4.70 14.71 -14.33
CA GLN A 326 5.93 14.05 -13.92
C GLN A 326 5.69 12.77 -13.09
N SER A 327 4.44 12.38 -12.89
CA SER A 327 4.04 11.33 -11.97
C SER A 327 4.60 9.96 -12.33
N PRO A 328 5.42 9.32 -11.45
CA PRO A 328 5.84 7.95 -11.66
C PRO A 328 4.68 6.96 -11.63
N VAL A 329 3.61 7.29 -10.91
CA VAL A 329 2.41 6.46 -10.83
C VAL A 329 1.69 6.45 -12.18
N TYR A 330 1.55 7.61 -12.84
CA TYR A 330 0.97 7.70 -14.17
C TYR A 330 1.79 6.90 -15.19
N LYS A 331 3.10 7.09 -15.22
CA LYS A 331 3.99 6.36 -16.13
C LYS A 331 3.89 4.84 -15.95
N MET A 332 3.95 4.34 -14.72
CA MET A 332 3.94 2.90 -14.47
C MET A 332 2.57 2.25 -14.68
N ALA A 333 1.48 2.92 -14.33
CA ALA A 333 0.14 2.35 -14.42
C ALA A 333 -0.51 2.61 -15.79
N MET A 334 -0.36 3.81 -16.36
CA MET A 334 -1.06 4.21 -17.59
C MET A 334 -0.19 3.99 -18.84
N ASP A 335 1.01 4.59 -18.89
CA ASP A 335 1.86 4.56 -20.09
C ASP A 335 2.49 3.18 -20.31
N TRP A 336 3.18 2.69 -19.29
CA TRP A 336 3.88 1.41 -19.38
C TRP A 336 3.03 0.20 -19.01
N LYS A 337 1.87 0.39 -18.41
CA LYS A 337 0.95 -0.67 -17.97
C LYS A 337 1.68 -1.80 -17.22
N LEU A 338 2.59 -1.44 -16.33
CA LEU A 338 3.35 -2.34 -15.48
C LEU A 338 2.70 -2.54 -14.12
N ALA A 339 2.06 -1.50 -13.60
CA ALA A 339 1.47 -1.50 -12.27
C ALA A 339 -0.01 -1.83 -12.35
N LEU A 340 -0.45 -2.77 -11.52
CA LEU A 340 -1.79 -3.36 -11.52
C LEU A 340 -2.46 -3.11 -10.15
N PRO A 341 -3.79 -2.93 -10.08
CA PRO A 341 -4.51 -2.72 -8.83
C PRO A 341 -4.68 -4.03 -8.05
N LEU A 342 -4.85 -3.94 -6.73
CA LEU A 342 -5.14 -5.10 -5.88
C LEU A 342 -6.65 -5.38 -5.86
N HIS A 343 -7.08 -6.59 -6.23
CA HIS A 343 -8.46 -7.06 -6.19
C HIS A 343 -9.49 -6.07 -6.80
N PRO A 344 -9.40 -5.75 -8.10
CA PRO A 344 -10.33 -4.85 -8.75
C PRO A 344 -11.80 -5.30 -8.66
N GLU A 345 -12.06 -6.61 -8.49
CA GLU A 345 -13.40 -7.19 -8.29
C GLU A 345 -14.10 -6.70 -7.02
N TYR A 346 -13.37 -6.10 -6.08
CA TYR A 346 -14.00 -5.42 -4.95
C TYR A 346 -14.66 -4.08 -5.32
N ARG A 347 -14.46 -3.60 -6.55
CA ARG A 347 -15.07 -2.43 -7.15
C ARG A 347 -14.81 -1.11 -6.40
N THR A 348 -13.71 -1.08 -5.68
CA THR A 348 -13.31 0.08 -4.88
C THR A 348 -12.36 1.02 -5.62
N LEU A 349 -11.83 0.62 -6.77
CA LEU A 349 -10.85 1.35 -7.57
C LEU A 349 -9.66 1.81 -6.70
N PRO A 350 -8.78 0.89 -6.30
CA PRO A 350 -7.67 1.19 -5.41
C PRO A 350 -6.65 2.11 -6.07
N MET A 351 -5.96 2.92 -5.24
CA MET A 351 -4.96 3.89 -5.67
C MET A 351 -3.54 3.52 -5.26
N VAL A 352 -3.36 2.34 -4.71
CA VAL A 352 -2.05 1.67 -4.58
C VAL A 352 -1.98 0.60 -5.63
N TRP A 353 -0.89 0.62 -6.39
CA TRP A 353 -0.67 -0.21 -7.56
C TRP A 353 0.54 -1.10 -7.35
N TYR A 354 0.58 -2.25 -8.00
CA TYR A 354 1.60 -3.27 -7.78
C TYR A 354 2.22 -3.72 -9.10
N VAL A 355 3.53 -3.58 -9.22
CA VAL A 355 4.31 -4.18 -10.31
C VAL A 355 4.57 -5.64 -9.93
N PRO A 356 4.16 -6.62 -10.74
CA PRO A 356 4.29 -8.03 -10.41
C PRO A 356 5.76 -8.49 -10.30
N PRO A 357 6.05 -9.55 -9.51
CA PRO A 357 7.41 -10.02 -9.31
C PRO A 357 7.91 -10.87 -10.49
N LEU A 358 9.17 -10.68 -10.86
CA LEU A 358 9.91 -11.48 -11.85
C LEU A 358 10.85 -12.52 -11.21
N SER A 359 11.04 -12.50 -9.90
CA SER A 359 12.10 -13.28 -9.23
C SER A 359 12.12 -14.79 -9.55
N PRO A 360 10.99 -15.47 -9.77
CA PRO A 360 11.00 -16.87 -10.22
C PRO A 360 11.51 -17.07 -11.65
N ILE A 361 11.41 -16.04 -12.51
CA ILE A 361 11.83 -16.09 -13.92
C ILE A 361 13.35 -16.06 -14.02
N GLN A 362 13.99 -15.28 -13.19
CA GLN A 362 15.43 -15.09 -13.27
C GLN A 362 16.19 -16.38 -13.00
N SER A 363 15.72 -17.19 -12.06
CA SER A 363 16.30 -18.50 -11.79
C SER A 363 16.14 -19.49 -12.96
N ALA A 364 15.04 -19.45 -13.69
CA ALA A 364 14.82 -20.30 -14.87
C ALA A 364 15.65 -19.80 -16.09
N ALA A 365 15.78 -18.50 -16.27
CA ALA A 365 16.64 -17.93 -17.31
C ALA A 365 18.14 -18.20 -17.03
N ASP A 366 18.58 -18.13 -15.78
CA ASP A 366 19.95 -18.45 -15.36
C ASP A 366 20.24 -19.96 -15.47
N ALA A 367 19.22 -20.82 -15.39
CA ALA A 367 19.33 -22.25 -15.60
C ALA A 367 19.37 -22.67 -17.10
N GLY A 368 19.25 -21.71 -18.03
CA GLY A 368 19.29 -21.99 -19.47
C GLY A 368 17.98 -22.56 -20.05
N GLU A 369 16.90 -22.53 -19.30
CA GLU A 369 15.55 -22.96 -19.75
C GLU A 369 14.86 -21.87 -20.59
N LEU A 370 15.56 -21.33 -21.59
CA LEU A 370 15.00 -20.33 -22.50
C LEU A 370 14.11 -20.99 -23.55
N GLY A 371 12.97 -20.37 -23.82
CA GLY A 371 12.01 -20.86 -24.81
C GLY A 371 12.60 -20.98 -26.23
N SER A 372 11.92 -21.72 -27.09
CA SER A 372 12.37 -22.15 -28.43
C SER A 372 12.74 -21.03 -29.39
N ASN A 373 12.39 -19.79 -29.12
CA ASN A 373 12.68 -18.62 -29.98
C ASN A 373 13.84 -17.74 -29.48
N GLY A 374 14.46 -18.05 -28.33
CA GLY A 374 15.73 -17.48 -27.87
C GLY A 374 15.74 -16.01 -27.48
N ILE A 375 14.63 -15.27 -27.55
CA ILE A 375 14.59 -13.82 -27.29
C ILE A 375 13.96 -13.51 -25.94
N LEU A 376 12.77 -14.00 -25.69
CA LEU A 376 12.14 -13.90 -24.37
C LEU A 376 11.77 -15.31 -23.92
N PRO A 377 11.99 -15.64 -22.63
CA PRO A 377 11.49 -16.89 -22.11
C PRO A 377 9.97 -16.92 -22.27
N ASP A 378 9.43 -18.06 -22.68
CA ASP A 378 8.00 -18.27 -22.69
C ASP A 378 7.51 -18.14 -21.23
N VAL A 379 6.73 -17.10 -20.95
CA VAL A 379 6.20 -16.85 -19.59
C VAL A 379 5.39 -18.03 -19.09
N ASP A 380 4.76 -18.79 -20.00
CA ASP A 380 4.01 -20.01 -19.66
C ASP A 380 4.93 -21.17 -19.28
N SER A 381 6.19 -21.18 -19.75
CA SER A 381 7.21 -22.16 -19.34
C SER A 381 7.87 -21.81 -18.01
N LEU A 382 7.69 -20.57 -17.57
CA LEU A 382 8.22 -20.11 -16.31
C LEU A 382 7.27 -20.50 -15.17
N ARG A 383 7.82 -20.98 -14.09
CA ARG A 383 7.05 -21.43 -12.91
C ARG A 383 6.36 -20.28 -12.16
N ILE A 384 5.94 -19.21 -12.88
CA ILE A 384 5.13 -18.15 -12.31
C ILE A 384 3.68 -18.56 -12.45
N PRO A 385 2.93 -18.61 -11.37
CA PRO A 385 1.49 -18.82 -11.44
C PRO A 385 0.80 -17.55 -11.96
N VAL A 386 0.81 -17.33 -13.27
CA VAL A 386 0.19 -16.17 -13.91
C VAL A 386 -1.28 -16.03 -13.52
N GLN A 387 -2.01 -17.17 -13.46
CA GLN A 387 -3.40 -17.15 -13.02
C GLN A 387 -3.55 -16.69 -11.56
N TYR A 388 -2.64 -17.10 -10.67
CA TYR A 388 -2.63 -16.62 -9.29
C TYR A 388 -2.44 -15.09 -9.22
N LEU A 389 -1.48 -14.55 -9.97
CA LEU A 389 -1.28 -13.11 -10.06
C LEU A 389 -2.46 -12.40 -10.69
N ALA A 390 -3.09 -13.01 -11.69
CA ALA A 390 -4.30 -12.47 -12.32
C ALA A 390 -5.49 -12.44 -11.36
N ASN A 391 -5.68 -13.48 -10.57
CA ASN A 391 -6.72 -13.50 -9.53
C ASN A 391 -6.49 -12.43 -8.47
N LEU A 392 -5.23 -12.17 -8.11
CA LEU A 392 -4.85 -11.16 -7.12
C LEU A 392 -4.97 -9.72 -7.66
N LEU A 393 -4.58 -9.48 -8.93
CA LEU A 393 -4.33 -8.13 -9.45
C LEU A 393 -5.26 -7.68 -10.57
N THR A 394 -5.95 -8.59 -11.26
CA THR A 394 -6.74 -8.28 -12.47
C THR A 394 -8.07 -9.02 -12.55
N ALA A 395 -8.63 -9.44 -11.42
CA ALA A 395 -9.89 -10.19 -11.36
C ALA A 395 -9.91 -11.43 -12.29
N GLY A 396 -8.77 -12.12 -12.41
CA GLY A 396 -8.62 -13.35 -13.20
C GLY A 396 -8.33 -13.14 -14.69
N ASP A 397 -8.14 -11.91 -15.17
CA ASP A 397 -7.64 -11.64 -16.51
C ASP A 397 -6.12 -11.76 -16.57
N THR A 398 -5.60 -12.75 -17.27
CA THR A 398 -4.16 -13.00 -17.36
C THR A 398 -3.42 -12.05 -18.30
N GLN A 399 -4.11 -11.40 -19.25
CA GLN A 399 -3.47 -10.60 -20.28
C GLN A 399 -2.70 -9.40 -19.76
N PRO A 400 -3.23 -8.58 -18.83
CA PRO A 400 -2.47 -7.45 -18.28
C PRO A 400 -1.25 -7.90 -17.47
N VAL A 401 -1.34 -9.02 -16.75
CA VAL A 401 -0.22 -9.59 -15.99
C VAL A 401 0.89 -10.04 -16.94
N LEU A 402 0.54 -10.80 -17.99
CA LEU A 402 1.48 -11.24 -19.02
C LEU A 402 2.16 -10.07 -19.72
N LEU A 403 1.41 -9.02 -20.07
CA LEU A 403 1.96 -7.83 -20.69
C LEU A 403 2.98 -7.14 -19.77
N ALA A 404 2.65 -6.96 -18.50
CA ALA A 404 3.56 -6.35 -17.53
C ALA A 404 4.85 -7.15 -17.36
N LEU A 405 4.74 -8.48 -17.21
CA LEU A 405 5.90 -9.37 -17.08
C LEU A 405 6.77 -9.35 -18.34
N LYS A 406 6.18 -9.45 -19.52
CA LYS A 406 6.92 -9.41 -20.81
C LYS A 406 7.63 -8.07 -21.00
N ARG A 407 7.00 -6.94 -20.68
CA ARG A 407 7.63 -5.62 -20.77
C ARG A 407 8.84 -5.48 -19.85
N MET A 408 8.75 -5.97 -18.62
CA MET A 408 9.89 -5.96 -17.70
C MET A 408 11.04 -6.86 -18.18
N LEU A 409 10.73 -8.03 -18.75
CA LEU A 409 11.74 -8.92 -19.34
C LEU A 409 12.40 -8.28 -20.56
N ALA A 410 11.62 -7.70 -21.45
CA ALA A 410 12.14 -7.04 -22.64
C ALA A 410 13.09 -5.88 -22.28
N MET A 411 12.73 -5.07 -21.29
CA MET A 411 13.60 -4.02 -20.76
C MET A 411 14.92 -4.57 -20.23
N ARG A 412 14.89 -5.66 -19.45
CA ARG A 412 16.09 -6.29 -18.90
C ARG A 412 16.95 -6.91 -19.99
N HIS A 413 16.34 -7.59 -20.97
CA HIS A 413 17.04 -8.15 -22.12
C HIS A 413 17.76 -7.06 -22.93
N TYR A 414 17.06 -5.98 -23.26
CA TYR A 414 17.63 -4.82 -23.95
C TYR A 414 18.82 -4.23 -23.19
N LYS A 415 18.67 -3.99 -21.89
CA LYS A 415 19.74 -3.41 -21.06
C LYS A 415 20.93 -4.34 -20.91
N ARG A 416 20.72 -5.66 -20.85
CA ARG A 416 21.81 -6.63 -20.81
C ARG A 416 22.60 -6.62 -22.13
N ALA A 417 21.90 -6.68 -23.26
CA ALA A 417 22.53 -6.65 -24.57
C ALA A 417 23.36 -5.36 -24.77
N GLU A 418 22.83 -4.21 -24.35
CA GLU A 418 23.53 -2.92 -24.42
C GLU A 418 24.76 -2.88 -23.51
N THR A 419 24.63 -3.30 -22.23
CA THR A 419 25.67 -3.06 -21.22
C THR A 419 26.69 -4.19 -21.10
N VAL A 420 26.30 -5.44 -21.36
CA VAL A 420 27.17 -6.63 -21.22
C VAL A 420 27.70 -7.08 -22.56
N ASP A 421 26.83 -7.20 -23.56
CA ASP A 421 27.19 -7.75 -24.87
C ASP A 421 27.71 -6.67 -25.84
N GLY A 422 27.57 -5.39 -25.48
CA GLY A 422 27.97 -4.24 -26.30
C GLY A 422 27.19 -4.11 -27.61
N LYS A 423 26.01 -4.73 -27.70
CA LYS A 423 25.14 -4.73 -28.88
C LYS A 423 23.76 -4.25 -28.50
N VAL A 424 23.17 -3.38 -29.29
CA VAL A 424 21.77 -2.99 -29.14
C VAL A 424 20.90 -4.04 -29.81
N ASP A 425 19.97 -4.64 -29.05
CA ASP A 425 18.96 -5.58 -29.56
C ASP A 425 17.56 -5.09 -29.18
N THR A 426 16.82 -4.57 -30.17
CA THR A 426 15.49 -3.99 -30.00
C THR A 426 14.34 -4.97 -30.21
N ARG A 427 14.61 -6.20 -30.72
CA ARG A 427 13.58 -7.16 -31.08
C ARG A 427 12.62 -7.48 -29.95
N ALA A 428 13.15 -7.65 -28.74
CA ALA A 428 12.32 -7.90 -27.54
C ALA A 428 11.42 -6.70 -27.18
N LEU A 429 11.89 -5.47 -27.42
CA LEU A 429 11.09 -4.25 -27.20
C LEU A 429 9.96 -4.14 -28.22
N GLU A 430 10.25 -4.43 -29.49
CA GLU A 430 9.27 -4.39 -30.58
C GLU A 430 8.13 -5.38 -30.35
N GLU A 431 8.44 -6.59 -29.84
CA GLU A 431 7.44 -7.62 -29.50
C GLU A 431 6.41 -7.15 -28.46
N VAL A 432 6.81 -6.30 -27.52
CA VAL A 432 5.94 -5.78 -26.45
C VAL A 432 5.48 -4.34 -26.66
N GLY A 433 5.81 -3.75 -27.81
CA GLY A 433 5.41 -2.39 -28.17
C GLY A 433 6.07 -1.31 -27.32
N LEU A 434 7.35 -1.48 -26.97
CA LEU A 434 8.15 -0.49 -26.24
C LEU A 434 9.19 0.15 -27.17
N SER A 435 9.40 1.44 -27.03
CA SER A 435 10.52 2.15 -27.63
C SER A 435 11.79 2.02 -26.78
N GLU A 436 12.96 2.25 -27.38
CA GLU A 436 14.24 2.29 -26.66
C GLU A 436 14.23 3.36 -25.56
N ALA A 437 13.67 4.54 -25.85
CA ALA A 437 13.55 5.63 -24.87
C ALA A 437 12.71 5.20 -23.64
N GLN A 438 11.59 4.51 -23.88
CA GLN A 438 10.77 3.95 -22.79
C GLN A 438 11.54 2.88 -22.00
N ALA A 439 12.29 1.99 -22.66
CA ALA A 439 13.09 0.97 -21.99
C ALA A 439 14.19 1.58 -21.10
N GLN A 440 14.87 2.63 -21.60
CA GLN A 440 15.87 3.38 -20.83
C GLN A 440 15.23 4.08 -19.61
N GLU A 441 14.07 4.70 -19.81
CA GLU A 441 13.34 5.35 -18.73
C GLU A 441 12.84 4.35 -17.72
N MET A 442 12.25 3.23 -18.15
CA MET A 442 11.83 2.13 -17.27
C MET A 442 13.00 1.62 -16.43
N TYR A 443 14.17 1.42 -17.02
CA TYR A 443 15.37 1.00 -16.31
C TYR A 443 15.78 2.02 -15.24
N ARG A 444 15.77 3.31 -15.56
CA ARG A 444 16.05 4.39 -14.61
C ARG A 444 15.11 4.34 -13.41
N TYR A 445 13.81 4.17 -13.66
CA TYR A 445 12.81 4.12 -12.59
C TYR A 445 12.87 2.81 -11.80
N LEU A 446 12.92 1.66 -12.46
CA LEU A 446 12.78 0.35 -11.78
C LEU A 446 14.09 -0.13 -11.16
N ALA A 447 15.23 0.05 -11.83
CA ALA A 447 16.52 -0.45 -11.36
C ALA A 447 17.25 0.57 -10.48
N ILE A 448 17.47 1.80 -10.99
CA ILE A 448 18.21 2.85 -10.28
C ILE A 448 17.36 3.46 -9.18
N ALA A 449 16.11 3.80 -9.48
CA ALA A 449 15.11 4.31 -8.55
C ALA A 449 15.63 5.50 -7.72
N ASN A 450 16.07 6.58 -8.41
CA ASN A 450 16.49 7.81 -7.76
C ASN A 450 15.37 8.41 -6.90
N TYR A 451 15.71 9.25 -5.96
CA TYR A 451 14.75 9.86 -5.06
C TYR A 451 13.73 10.74 -5.81
N GLU A 452 14.23 11.57 -6.73
CA GLU A 452 13.44 12.47 -7.54
C GLU A 452 12.50 11.74 -8.51
N ASP A 453 12.94 10.61 -9.07
CA ASP A 453 12.13 9.76 -9.94
C ASP A 453 11.01 9.03 -9.16
N ARG A 454 11.23 8.78 -7.87
CA ARG A 454 10.27 8.04 -7.05
C ARG A 454 9.20 8.91 -6.39
N PHE A 455 9.53 10.17 -6.07
CA PHE A 455 8.66 11.00 -5.24
C PHE A 455 8.34 12.32 -5.92
N VAL A 456 7.17 12.39 -6.52
CA VAL A 456 6.64 13.58 -7.15
C VAL A 456 5.44 14.08 -6.35
N VAL A 457 5.67 15.13 -5.58
CA VAL A 457 4.68 15.77 -4.69
C VAL A 457 4.43 17.19 -5.16
N PRO A 458 3.20 17.70 -5.09
CA PRO A 458 2.87 19.05 -5.54
C PRO A 458 3.78 20.14 -4.92
N SER A 459 4.25 21.08 -5.73
CA SER A 459 5.23 22.09 -5.32
C SER A 459 4.66 23.14 -4.35
N SER A 460 3.35 23.38 -4.37
CA SER A 460 2.69 24.31 -3.44
C SER A 460 2.89 23.94 -1.97
N HIS A 461 2.92 22.66 -1.66
CA HIS A 461 3.21 22.18 -0.32
C HIS A 461 4.72 22.16 -0.02
N ARG A 462 5.54 21.99 -1.05
CA ARG A 462 7.01 22.02 -0.91
C ARG A 462 7.53 23.41 -0.56
N GLU A 463 6.93 24.46 -1.08
CA GLU A 463 7.28 25.84 -0.77
C GLU A 463 6.96 26.16 0.68
N LEU A 464 5.77 25.81 1.16
CA LEU A 464 5.40 25.94 2.57
C LEU A 464 6.34 25.15 3.49
N ALA A 465 6.83 24.01 3.06
CA ALA A 465 7.80 23.23 3.83
C ALA A 465 9.18 23.91 3.85
N ARG A 466 9.61 24.55 2.78
CA ARG A 466 10.86 25.31 2.73
C ARG A 466 10.82 26.51 3.67
N ASP A 467 9.71 27.22 3.74
CA ASP A 467 9.53 28.34 4.64
C ASP A 467 9.54 27.92 6.13
N ALA A 468 9.08 26.69 6.40
CA ALA A 468 9.11 26.11 7.75
C ALA A 468 10.49 25.59 8.18
N PHE A 469 11.38 25.31 7.22
CA PHE A 469 12.77 24.90 7.48
C PHE A 469 13.72 26.00 7.02
N PRO A 470 14.42 26.69 7.91
CA PRO A 470 15.44 27.66 7.49
C PRO A 470 16.48 26.97 6.60
N GLU A 471 16.86 27.61 5.51
CA GLU A 471 17.76 27.09 4.46
C GLU A 471 19.08 26.50 4.99
N LYS A 472 19.41 26.77 6.24
CA LYS A 472 20.65 26.34 6.90
C LYS A 472 20.57 24.97 7.57
N SER A 473 19.38 24.37 7.68
CA SER A 473 19.22 23.07 8.34
C SER A 473 18.90 21.94 7.35
N GLY A 474 19.76 21.71 6.40
CA GLY A 474 19.58 20.68 5.37
C GLY A 474 19.47 19.22 5.86
N CYS A 475 19.39 18.98 7.17
CA CYS A 475 19.38 17.62 7.73
C CYS A 475 18.00 17.08 8.08
N GLY A 476 16.94 17.88 8.09
CA GLY A 476 15.59 17.39 8.43
C GLY A 476 15.43 16.77 9.84
N PHE A 477 16.51 16.71 10.62
CA PHE A 477 16.59 16.23 11.99
C PHE A 477 17.20 17.31 12.85
N THR A 478 16.48 17.74 13.86
CA THR A 478 17.07 18.53 14.95
C THR A 478 17.59 17.59 16.03
N PHE A 479 18.83 17.15 15.88
CA PHE A 479 19.56 16.56 16.97
C PHE A 479 20.35 17.66 17.67
N GLY A 480 19.86 18.11 18.82
CA GLY A 480 20.60 19.00 19.70
C GLY A 480 21.22 20.22 19.01
N ASP A 481 22.16 20.85 19.70
CA ASP A 481 22.83 22.11 19.29
C ASP A 481 23.71 22.04 18.02
N GLY A 482 23.68 20.92 17.29
CA GLY A 482 24.53 20.71 16.12
C GLY A 482 23.91 21.06 14.77
N CYS A 483 22.60 21.16 14.66
CA CYS A 483 21.91 21.63 13.46
C CYS A 483 21.39 23.03 13.72
N HIS A 484 22.15 24.01 13.35
CA HIS A 484 22.08 25.42 13.68
C HIS A 484 20.69 26.06 13.73
N GLY A 485 20.33 26.48 14.91
CA GLY A 485 19.78 27.78 15.19
C GLY A 485 18.51 28.23 14.47
N SER A 486 17.42 27.53 14.61
CA SER A 486 16.12 28.16 14.67
C SER A 486 15.43 27.72 15.95
N ASP A 487 14.86 28.65 16.67
CA ASP A 487 14.10 28.41 17.90
C ASP A 487 12.79 27.61 17.68
N THR A 488 12.57 27.09 16.50
CA THR A 488 11.39 26.28 16.14
C THR A 488 11.73 24.80 16.17
N LYS A 489 11.26 24.12 17.21
CA LYS A 489 11.32 22.65 17.31
C LYS A 489 10.25 22.04 16.40
N PHE A 490 10.67 21.48 15.29
CA PHE A 490 9.80 20.69 14.43
C PHE A 490 9.87 19.21 14.86
N ASN A 491 8.73 18.64 15.22
CA ASN A 491 8.67 17.23 15.50
C ASN A 491 8.31 16.46 14.23
N LEU A 492 9.31 15.84 13.61
CA LEU A 492 9.17 15.05 12.37
C LEU A 492 8.11 13.93 12.48
N PHE A 493 7.95 13.38 13.68
CA PHE A 493 7.05 12.25 13.91
C PHE A 493 5.59 12.68 14.11
N ASN A 494 5.35 13.91 14.56
CA ASN A 494 4.00 14.43 14.77
C ASN A 494 3.58 15.47 13.75
N SER A 495 4.46 15.90 12.84
CA SER A 495 4.24 16.97 11.86
C SER A 495 3.61 18.25 12.46
N ARG A 496 3.67 18.42 13.76
CA ARG A 496 3.18 19.60 14.46
C ARG A 496 4.36 20.45 14.85
N ARG A 497 4.24 21.71 14.55
CA ARG A 497 5.12 22.75 15.08
C ARG A 497 4.84 22.84 16.57
N ILE A 498 5.78 22.46 17.40
CA ILE A 498 5.71 22.67 18.85
C ILE A 498 6.38 24.00 19.09
N ASP A 499 5.60 25.06 19.29
CA ASP A 499 6.15 26.33 19.70
C ASP A 499 6.75 26.17 21.10
N ALA A 500 8.02 26.55 21.23
CA ALA A 500 8.78 26.39 22.45
C ALA A 500 8.19 27.19 23.65
N VAL A 501 7.27 28.09 23.37
CA VAL A 501 6.58 28.94 24.34
C VAL A 501 5.63 28.16 25.25
N ASP A 502 5.03 27.06 24.75
CA ASP A 502 4.06 26.28 25.53
C ASP A 502 4.69 25.32 26.55
N VAL A 503 5.97 25.05 26.46
CA VAL A 503 6.65 24.13 27.39
C VAL A 503 7.23 24.85 28.59
N THR A 504 7.53 26.15 28.47
CA THR A 504 8.14 26.94 29.54
C THR A 504 7.14 27.62 30.49
N SER A 505 5.86 27.74 30.09
CA SER A 505 4.82 28.37 30.90
C SER A 505 4.19 27.47 31.96
N LYS A 506 4.57 26.20 32.06
CA LYS A 506 4.00 25.25 33.03
C LYS A 506 4.92 24.84 34.17
N THR A 507 6.04 25.52 34.36
CA THR A 507 6.93 25.27 35.51
C THR A 507 7.21 26.55 36.30
N GLU A 508 6.16 27.20 36.77
CA GLU A 508 6.31 27.99 38.01
C GLU A 508 5.76 27.17 39.17
N PRO A 509 6.57 26.86 40.17
CA PRO A 509 6.05 26.24 41.40
C PRO A 509 5.29 27.31 42.17
N HIS A 510 4.02 27.08 42.37
CA HIS A 510 3.30 27.83 43.38
C HIS A 510 3.90 27.48 44.74
N ALA A 511 4.46 28.51 45.40
CA ALA A 511 4.83 28.49 46.79
C ALA A 511 3.63 28.36 47.71
#